data_e7956b37a20c233295c8ba5138e344b2
#
_entry.id   e7956b37a20c233295c8ba5138e344b2
#
_cell.length_a   1.000
_cell.length_b   1.000
_cell.length_c   1.000
_cell.angle_alpha   90.00
_cell.angle_beta   90.00
_cell.angle_gamma   90.00
#
_symmetry.space_group_name_H-M   'P 1'
#
loop_
_entity.id
_entity.type
_entity.pdbx_description
1 polymer ?
#
loop_
_entity_poly.entity_id
_entity_poly.type
_entity_poly.pdbx_seq_one_letter_code
_entity_poly.pdbx_strand_id
1 'polypeptide(L)'
;MIQSRLMLGEGIVEPMLALARCSKQQRIIVAGSNSAQLMFELHRQGYLRVVTTRHSGLPHGQSDVALVDWRGHSIKALETTLDWLVHFLSPTGVLVIWVDPQDRASNRKLCSILETHDLLVEAGTVRERGSAISARRHELNPISRVA
;
A
#
# COMPACT_ATOMS: atom_id res chain seq x y z
N MET A 1 -0.43 -17.72 21.84
CA MET A 1 -1.83 -17.86 21.51
C MET A 1 -2.06 -17.64 20.04
N ILE A 2 -3.04 -18.30 19.52
CA ILE A 2 -3.38 -18.25 18.10
C ILE A 2 -3.72 -16.83 17.66
N GLN A 3 -4.38 -16.07 18.53
CA GLN A 3 -4.77 -14.71 18.24
C GLN A 3 -3.59 -13.77 18.00
N SER A 4 -2.50 -13.98 18.71
CA SER A 4 -1.31 -13.14 18.50
C SER A 4 -0.76 -13.32 17.08
N ARG A 5 -0.82 -14.53 16.57
CA ARG A 5 -0.34 -14.84 15.24
C ARG A 5 -1.22 -14.18 14.18
N LEU A 6 -2.52 -14.22 14.38
CA LEU A 6 -3.45 -13.57 13.46
C LEU A 6 -3.23 -12.07 13.36
N MET A 7 -2.82 -11.47 14.47
CA MET A 7 -2.62 -10.03 14.50
C MET A 7 -1.38 -9.54 13.80
N LEU A 8 -0.42 -10.41 13.54
CA LEU A 8 0.81 -10.01 12.89
C LEU A 8 0.67 -9.87 11.39
N GLY A 9 -0.14 -10.70 10.77
CA GLY A 9 -0.28 -10.66 9.33
C GLY A 9 -1.72 -10.67 8.87
N GLU A 10 -2.46 -11.69 9.27
CA GLU A 10 -3.82 -11.88 8.78
C GLU A 10 -4.75 -10.72 9.14
N GLY A 11 -4.49 -10.06 10.27
CA GLY A 11 -5.34 -8.96 10.70
C GLY A 11 -5.32 -7.77 9.78
N ILE A 12 -4.28 -7.59 8.98
CA ILE A 12 -4.19 -6.46 8.07
C ILE A 12 -4.32 -6.86 6.60
N VAL A 13 -3.96 -8.09 6.26
CA VAL A 13 -3.96 -8.52 4.87
C VAL A 13 -5.36 -8.51 4.28
N GLU A 14 -6.32 -9.05 4.99
CA GLU A 14 -7.68 -9.13 4.47
C GLU A 14 -8.28 -7.76 4.13
N PRO A 15 -8.30 -6.77 5.05
CA PRO A 15 -8.85 -5.47 4.69
C PRO A 15 -8.05 -4.77 3.60
N MET A 16 -6.74 -4.96 3.53
CA MET A 16 -5.94 -4.35 2.49
C MET A 16 -6.28 -4.94 1.13
N LEU A 17 -6.39 -6.26 1.05
CA LEU A 17 -6.75 -6.91 -0.22
C LEU A 17 -8.16 -6.56 -0.66
N ALA A 18 -9.07 -6.42 0.29
CA ALA A 18 -10.45 -6.02 -0.03
C ALA A 18 -10.49 -4.64 -0.65
N LEU A 19 -9.75 -3.69 -0.09
CA LEU A 19 -9.68 -2.35 -0.65
C LEU A 19 -9.01 -2.32 -2.01
N ALA A 20 -7.96 -3.12 -2.17
CA ALA A 20 -7.23 -3.19 -3.43
C ALA A 20 -8.01 -3.90 -4.52
N ARG A 21 -9.00 -4.69 -4.15
CA ARG A 21 -9.74 -5.56 -5.07
C ARG A 21 -8.76 -6.41 -5.87
N CYS A 22 -7.79 -6.97 -5.16
CA CYS A 22 -6.66 -7.63 -5.78
C CYS A 22 -7.01 -9.06 -6.21
N SER A 23 -6.67 -9.42 -7.43
CA SER A 23 -6.77 -10.80 -7.89
C SER A 23 -5.43 -11.49 -7.70
N LYS A 24 -5.46 -12.82 -7.71
CA LYS A 24 -4.24 -13.61 -7.45
C LYS A 24 -3.23 -13.55 -8.58
N GLN A 25 -3.63 -13.10 -9.75
CA GLN A 25 -2.74 -12.97 -10.90
C GLN A 25 -2.03 -11.62 -10.95
N GLN A 26 -2.46 -10.67 -10.16
CA GLN A 26 -1.89 -9.34 -10.19
C GLN A 26 -0.52 -9.29 -9.54
N ARG A 27 0.29 -8.35 -10.00
CA ARG A 27 1.63 -8.14 -9.46
C ARG A 27 1.55 -7.21 -8.27
N ILE A 28 2.05 -7.68 -7.15
CA ILE A 28 1.98 -6.96 -5.87
C ILE A 28 3.39 -6.65 -5.41
N ILE A 29 3.63 -5.41 -5.03
CA ILE A 29 4.85 -5.02 -4.34
C ILE A 29 4.51 -4.65 -2.90
N VAL A 30 5.27 -5.17 -1.95
CA VAL A 30 5.03 -4.90 -0.54
C VAL A 30 6.18 -4.11 0.05
N ALA A 31 5.86 -3.23 0.98
CA ALA A 31 6.83 -2.38 1.64
C ALA A 31 6.42 -2.15 3.09
N GLY A 32 7.34 -1.56 3.85
CA GLY A 32 7.09 -1.25 5.24
C GLY A 32 7.85 -2.14 6.20
N SER A 33 7.54 -2.01 7.47
CA SER A 33 8.30 -2.67 8.53
C SER A 33 8.21 -4.19 8.50
N ASN A 34 7.07 -4.71 8.10
CA ASN A 34 6.82 -6.16 8.13
C ASN A 34 6.57 -6.71 6.74
N SER A 35 7.31 -6.18 5.76
CA SER A 35 7.09 -6.56 4.36
C SER A 35 7.33 -8.05 4.11
N ALA A 36 8.32 -8.65 4.76
CA ALA A 36 8.59 -10.07 4.59
C ALA A 36 7.43 -10.93 5.11
N GLN A 37 6.88 -10.57 6.26
CA GLN A 37 5.74 -11.29 6.81
C GLN A 37 4.49 -11.10 5.95
N LEU A 38 4.30 -9.89 5.45
CA LEU A 38 3.20 -9.59 4.57
C LEU A 38 3.29 -10.41 3.28
N MET A 39 4.48 -10.48 2.70
CA MET A 39 4.70 -11.29 1.51
C MET A 39 4.43 -12.77 1.79
N PHE A 40 4.90 -13.27 2.91
CA PHE A 40 4.69 -14.67 3.29
C PHE A 40 3.21 -14.99 3.40
N GLU A 41 2.46 -14.10 4.05
CA GLU A 41 1.03 -14.31 4.23
C GLU A 41 0.28 -14.28 2.90
N LEU A 42 0.68 -13.39 2.01
CA LEU A 42 0.09 -13.33 0.68
C LEU A 42 0.38 -14.59 -0.12
N HIS A 43 1.61 -15.09 -0.07
CA HIS A 43 1.96 -16.35 -0.72
C HIS A 43 1.12 -17.49 -0.17
N ARG A 44 0.93 -17.51 1.12
CA ARG A 44 0.12 -18.54 1.77
C ARG A 44 -1.32 -18.55 1.27
N GLN A 45 -1.82 -17.37 0.91
CA GLN A 45 -3.18 -17.24 0.41
C GLN A 45 -3.28 -17.41 -1.11
N GLY A 46 -2.18 -17.72 -1.77
CA GLY A 46 -2.19 -17.98 -3.19
C GLY A 46 -1.80 -16.83 -4.09
N TYR A 47 -1.36 -15.70 -3.53
CA TYR A 47 -0.86 -14.58 -4.31
C TYR A 47 0.62 -14.81 -4.56
N LEU A 48 0.96 -15.23 -5.76
CA LEU A 48 2.32 -15.67 -6.06
C LEU A 48 3.20 -14.61 -6.71
N ARG A 49 2.61 -13.55 -7.24
CA ARG A 49 3.39 -12.49 -7.88
C ARG A 49 3.68 -11.33 -6.92
N VAL A 50 4.16 -11.68 -5.74
CA VAL A 50 4.45 -10.71 -4.70
C VAL A 50 5.95 -10.56 -4.57
N VAL A 51 6.42 -9.32 -4.59
CA VAL A 51 7.84 -9.01 -4.41
C VAL A 51 8.01 -7.96 -3.33
N THR A 52 9.19 -7.93 -2.75
CA THR A 52 9.54 -6.89 -1.79
C THR A 52 10.46 -5.88 -2.47
N THR A 53 10.71 -4.80 -1.75
CA THR A 53 11.53 -3.69 -2.23
C THR A 53 13.00 -4.02 -2.40
N ARG A 54 13.42 -5.17 -1.90
CA ARG A 54 14.82 -5.57 -1.98
C ARG A 54 15.19 -6.17 -3.33
N HIS A 55 14.22 -6.40 -4.18
CA HIS A 55 14.49 -6.97 -5.49
C HIS A 55 14.96 -5.86 -6.42
N SER A 56 16.26 -5.81 -6.64
CA SER A 56 16.82 -4.91 -7.65
C SER A 56 16.40 -5.40 -9.03
N GLY A 57 16.25 -4.49 -9.96
CA GLY A 57 15.89 -4.85 -11.32
C GLY A 57 14.42 -5.06 -11.58
N LEU A 58 13.55 -4.70 -10.62
CA LEU A 58 12.13 -4.75 -10.86
C LEU A 58 11.74 -3.75 -11.95
N PRO A 59 10.83 -4.14 -12.87
CA PRO A 59 10.40 -3.20 -13.90
C PRO A 59 9.56 -2.07 -13.29
N HIS A 60 9.82 -0.87 -13.75
CA HIS A 60 9.06 0.30 -13.31
C HIS A 60 7.66 0.27 -13.92
N GLY A 61 6.69 0.73 -13.13
CA GLY A 61 5.34 0.92 -13.64
C GLY A 61 4.55 -0.35 -13.90
N GLN A 62 4.96 -1.48 -13.37
CA GLN A 62 4.31 -2.75 -13.67
C GLN A 62 3.61 -3.43 -12.50
N SER A 63 3.72 -2.87 -11.30
CA SER A 63 3.01 -3.44 -10.16
C SER A 63 1.57 -2.93 -10.16
N ASP A 64 0.65 -3.86 -10.10
CA ASP A 64 -0.78 -3.51 -10.09
C ASP A 64 -1.22 -3.01 -8.72
N VAL A 65 -0.60 -3.51 -7.68
CA VAL A 65 -0.96 -3.22 -6.30
C VAL A 65 0.31 -3.02 -5.49
N ALA A 66 0.31 -1.98 -4.68
CA ALA A 66 1.35 -1.77 -3.68
C ALA A 66 0.71 -1.82 -2.30
N LEU A 67 1.25 -2.65 -1.43
CA LEU A 67 0.75 -2.79 -0.06
C LEU A 67 1.83 -2.34 0.91
N VAL A 68 1.51 -1.39 1.76
CA VAL A 68 2.46 -0.81 2.69
C VAL A 68 1.97 -1.02 4.12
N ASP A 69 2.79 -1.67 4.93
CA ASP A 69 2.55 -1.79 6.36
C ASP A 69 3.34 -0.68 7.04
N TRP A 70 2.65 0.37 7.44
CA TRP A 70 3.29 1.56 7.99
C TRP A 70 3.11 1.65 9.52
N ARG A 71 2.94 0.56 10.18
CA ARG A 71 2.81 0.57 11.64
C ARG A 71 4.12 0.93 12.31
N GLY A 72 4.05 1.84 13.27
CA GLY A 72 5.22 2.21 14.06
C GLY A 72 6.27 3.02 13.35
N HIS A 73 5.98 3.58 12.18
CA HIS A 73 6.93 4.37 11.41
C HIS A 73 6.57 5.84 11.39
N SER A 74 7.59 6.66 11.18
CA SER A 74 7.40 8.10 11.08
C SER A 74 6.86 8.49 9.70
N ILE A 75 6.33 9.70 9.63
CA ILE A 75 5.89 10.29 8.37
C ILE A 75 7.05 10.36 7.39
N LYS A 76 8.24 10.70 7.88
CA LYS A 76 9.41 10.79 7.02
C LYS A 76 9.78 9.46 6.41
N ALA A 77 9.65 8.38 7.18
CA ALA A 77 9.90 7.04 6.66
C ALA A 77 8.91 6.69 5.56
N LEU A 78 7.67 7.10 5.71
CA LEU A 78 6.66 6.88 4.68
C LEU A 78 7.00 7.66 3.42
N GLU A 79 7.39 8.93 3.56
CA GLU A 79 7.79 9.74 2.40
C GLU A 79 8.92 9.07 1.63
N THR A 80 9.93 8.61 2.34
CA THR A 80 11.07 7.94 1.72
C THR A 80 10.63 6.69 0.97
N THR A 81 9.74 5.92 1.58
CA THR A 81 9.21 4.72 0.94
C THR A 81 8.42 5.08 -0.32
N LEU A 82 7.57 6.09 -0.25
CA LEU A 82 6.75 6.49 -1.40
C LEU A 82 7.59 7.07 -2.53
N ASP A 83 8.68 7.74 -2.22
CA ASP A 83 9.56 8.33 -3.23
C ASP A 83 9.99 7.32 -4.30
N TRP A 84 10.26 6.09 -3.88
CA TRP A 84 10.67 5.06 -4.84
C TRP A 84 9.54 4.10 -5.18
N LEU A 85 8.61 3.86 -4.25
CA LEU A 85 7.56 2.88 -4.45
C LEU A 85 6.62 3.26 -5.60
N VAL A 86 6.31 4.54 -5.73
CA VAL A 86 5.40 4.99 -6.79
C VAL A 86 5.95 4.73 -8.18
N HIS A 87 7.26 4.62 -8.32
CA HIS A 87 7.86 4.31 -9.62
C HIS A 87 7.54 2.89 -10.10
N PHE A 88 7.28 2.00 -9.18
CA PHE A 88 6.95 0.62 -9.53
C PHE A 88 5.47 0.41 -9.78
N LEU A 89 4.64 1.32 -9.31
CA LEU A 89 3.20 1.21 -9.45
C LEU A 89 2.77 1.55 -10.87
N SER A 90 1.91 0.72 -11.44
CA SER A 90 1.41 0.97 -12.78
C SER A 90 0.51 2.23 -12.80
N PRO A 91 0.28 2.82 -13.98
CA PRO A 91 -0.57 4.02 -14.04
C PRO A 91 -1.97 3.82 -13.50
N THR A 92 -2.49 2.59 -13.56
CA THR A 92 -3.80 2.26 -13.02
C THR A 92 -3.71 1.51 -11.71
N GLY A 93 -2.52 1.45 -11.13
CA GLY A 93 -2.29 0.69 -9.91
C GLY A 93 -2.91 1.34 -8.69
N VAL A 94 -3.11 0.53 -7.67
CA VAL A 94 -3.66 0.97 -6.40
C VAL A 94 -2.64 0.77 -5.29
N LEU A 95 -2.51 1.77 -4.44
CA LEU A 95 -1.68 1.71 -3.24
C LEU A 95 -2.62 1.54 -2.04
N VAL A 96 -2.31 0.59 -1.18
CA VAL A 96 -3.05 0.45 0.08
C VAL A 96 -2.05 0.51 1.22
N ILE A 97 -2.33 1.38 2.18
CA ILE A 97 -1.47 1.58 3.35
C ILE A 97 -2.23 1.17 4.60
N TRP A 98 -1.59 0.36 5.43
CA TRP A 98 -2.11 0.07 6.76
C TRP A 98 -1.45 1.02 7.74
N VAL A 99 -2.27 1.75 8.50
CA VAL A 99 -1.78 2.72 9.48
C VAL A 99 -2.33 2.41 10.86
N ASP A 100 -1.56 2.78 11.89
CA ASP A 100 -2.04 2.75 13.26
C ASP A 100 -3.19 3.73 13.42
N PRO A 101 -4.00 3.58 14.48
CA PRO A 101 -5.05 4.57 14.75
C PRO A 101 -4.44 5.97 14.85
N GLN A 102 -5.04 6.91 14.15
CA GLN A 102 -4.46 8.24 14.02
C GLN A 102 -5.48 9.34 14.31
N ASP A 103 -4.99 10.46 14.81
CA ASP A 103 -5.81 11.63 14.97
C ASP A 103 -5.98 12.37 13.64
N ARG A 104 -6.77 13.43 13.66
CA ARG A 104 -7.06 14.18 12.42
C ARG A 104 -5.82 14.84 11.83
N ALA A 105 -4.92 15.31 12.69
CA ALA A 105 -3.72 15.98 12.20
C ALA A 105 -2.81 15.00 11.47
N SER A 106 -2.64 13.81 12.02
CA SER A 106 -1.84 12.77 11.38
C SER A 106 -2.46 12.32 10.07
N ASN A 107 -3.78 12.18 10.04
CA ASN A 107 -4.48 11.81 8.81
C ASN A 107 -4.30 12.87 7.72
N ARG A 108 -4.36 14.13 8.08
CA ARG A 108 -4.15 15.22 7.11
C ARG A 108 -2.74 15.19 6.56
N LYS A 109 -1.75 14.93 7.41
CA LYS A 109 -0.37 14.81 6.94
C LYS A 109 -0.21 13.65 5.99
N LEU A 110 -0.83 12.53 6.31
CA LEU A 110 -0.78 11.36 5.44
C LEU A 110 -1.38 11.66 4.08
N CYS A 111 -2.57 12.26 4.05
CA CYS A 111 -3.20 12.62 2.79
C CYS A 111 -2.37 13.63 2.00
N SER A 112 -1.76 14.57 2.68
CA SER A 112 -0.91 15.57 2.04
C SER A 112 0.30 14.92 1.38
N ILE A 113 0.91 13.94 2.04
CA ILE A 113 2.05 13.22 1.49
C ILE A 113 1.64 12.42 0.27
N LEU A 114 0.49 11.77 0.33
CA LEU A 114 -0.02 11.02 -0.80
C LEU A 114 -0.26 11.93 -2.00
N GLU A 115 -0.84 13.09 -1.76
CA GLU A 115 -1.08 14.06 -2.82
C GLU A 115 0.22 14.58 -3.43
N THR A 116 1.24 14.76 -2.61
CA THR A 116 2.55 15.18 -3.09
C THR A 116 3.14 14.16 -4.07
N HIS A 117 2.77 12.91 -3.91
CA HIS A 117 3.21 11.83 -4.80
C HIS A 117 2.18 11.51 -5.89
N ASP A 118 1.27 12.44 -6.16
CA ASP A 118 0.23 12.28 -7.17
C ASP A 118 -0.71 11.11 -6.91
N LEU A 119 -0.99 10.86 -5.64
CA LEU A 119 -1.89 9.79 -5.23
C LEU A 119 -3.11 10.41 -4.56
N LEU A 120 -4.29 9.99 -4.98
CA LEU A 120 -5.55 10.42 -4.40
C LEU A 120 -6.15 9.30 -3.58
N VAL A 121 -6.52 9.62 -2.35
CA VAL A 121 -7.19 8.67 -1.48
C VAL A 121 -8.58 8.38 -2.03
N GLU A 122 -8.91 7.10 -2.17
CA GLU A 122 -10.21 6.68 -2.68
C GLU A 122 -11.12 6.12 -1.61
N ALA A 123 -10.56 5.33 -0.71
CA ALA A 123 -11.38 4.62 0.26
C ALA A 123 -10.57 4.31 1.50
N GLY A 124 -11.27 3.94 2.55
CA GLY A 124 -10.63 3.53 3.78
C GLY A 124 -11.50 2.55 4.52
N THR A 125 -10.87 1.72 5.31
CA THR A 125 -11.56 0.76 6.16
C THR A 125 -10.98 0.88 7.56
N VAL A 126 -11.83 1.24 8.53
CA VAL A 126 -11.38 1.39 9.92
C VAL A 126 -11.55 0.07 10.64
N ARG A 127 -10.52 -0.32 11.34
CA ARG A 127 -10.54 -1.50 12.20
C ARG A 127 -10.13 -1.07 13.62
N GLU A 128 -10.28 -1.99 14.52
CA GLU A 128 -9.96 -1.71 15.93
C GLU A 128 -8.52 -1.29 16.13
N ARG A 129 -7.60 -1.88 15.37
CA ARG A 129 -6.17 -1.68 15.60
C ARG A 129 -5.51 -0.79 14.55
N GLY A 130 -6.29 -0.24 13.66
CA GLY A 130 -5.74 0.62 12.63
C GLY A 130 -6.70 0.74 11.47
N SER A 131 -6.18 1.27 10.38
CA SER A 131 -6.99 1.50 9.21
C SER A 131 -6.22 1.14 7.95
N ALA A 132 -6.94 0.67 6.96
CA ALA A 132 -6.41 0.51 5.60
C ALA A 132 -6.94 1.67 4.76
N ILE A 133 -6.05 2.29 4.01
CA ILE A 133 -6.39 3.43 3.15
C ILE A 133 -5.90 3.10 1.76
N SER A 134 -6.79 3.22 0.77
CA SER A 134 -6.41 3.02 -0.62
C SER A 134 -6.29 4.35 -1.34
N ALA A 135 -5.32 4.40 -2.26
CA ALA A 135 -5.09 5.57 -3.08
C ALA A 135 -4.69 5.11 -4.47
N ARG A 136 -5.05 5.91 -5.47
CA ARG A 136 -4.67 5.65 -6.86
C ARG A 136 -3.89 6.82 -7.40
N ARG A 137 -3.09 6.58 -8.43
CA ARG A 137 -2.45 7.67 -9.11
C ARG A 137 -3.49 8.65 -9.59
N HIS A 138 -3.19 9.92 -9.37
CA HIS A 138 -3.99 10.97 -9.97
C HIS A 138 -3.69 10.93 -11.46
N GLU A 139 -4.55 10.31 -12.22
CA GLU A 139 -4.37 10.21 -13.64
C GLU A 139 -4.59 11.58 -14.25
N LEU A 140 -3.51 12.17 -14.72
CA LEU A 140 -3.63 13.42 -15.45
C LEU A 140 -4.41 13.13 -16.72
N ASN A 141 -5.58 13.73 -16.81
CA ASN A 141 -6.41 13.55 -17.98
C ASN A 141 -5.63 14.03 -19.21
N PRO A 142 -5.41 13.17 -20.21
CA PRO A 142 -4.68 13.57 -21.40
C PRO A 142 -5.26 14.81 -22.07
N ILE A 143 -6.56 14.98 -22.00
CA ILE A 143 -7.24 16.15 -22.56
C ILE A 143 -6.78 17.42 -21.85
N SER A 144 -6.59 17.35 -20.55
CA SER A 144 -6.11 18.49 -19.79
C SER A 144 -4.70 18.90 -20.19
N ARG A 145 -3.90 17.96 -20.60
CA ARG A 145 -2.54 18.26 -21.05
C ARG A 145 -2.51 18.89 -22.43
N VAL A 146 -3.42 18.45 -23.25
CA VAL A 146 -3.49 18.96 -24.63
C VAL A 146 -4.09 20.34 -24.67
N ALA A 147 -5.03 20.57 -23.80
CA ALA A 147 -5.64 21.90 -23.71
C ALA A 147 -4.68 22.87 -23.07
#